data_1fe6e8f835af723f8c78af2c159005b4
#
_entry.id   1fe6e8f835af723f8c78af2c159005b4
#
_cell.length_a   1.000
_cell.length_b   1.000
_cell.length_c   1.000
_cell.angle_alpha   90.00
_cell.angle_beta   90.00
_cell.angle_gamma   90.00
#
_symmetry.space_group_name_H-M   'P 1'
#
loop_
_entity.id
_entity.type
_entity.pdbx_description
1 polymer ?
#
loop_
_entity_poly.entity_id
_entity_poly.type
_entity_poly.pdbx_seq_one_letter_code
_entity_poly.pdbx_strand_id
1 'polypeptide(L)'
;MLSRTERILENIPVGALGLIPVVGCEQLVKKVDDYLVKWRKESASKYKDDVAFAGYEKDSFIIDAKTPRFGSGEAKGIIAESVRGKDLYILVDVCNYSITYSLSGNTNHMSPDDHFQNLKRAIAAVGGKGRRVNVIMPFLYESRQHKRSGRESLDCALALQELVHMGVDNIITFDAHDPRVQNAIPLSGFETVSPCLLYTSRCV
;
A
#
# COMPACT_ATOMS: atom_id res chain seq x y z
N MET A 1 -31.40 -0.52 13.75
CA MET A 1 -31.25 0.46 12.65
C MET A 1 -30.46 1.64 13.22
N LEU A 2 -29.22 1.87 12.79
CA LEU A 2 -28.38 2.95 13.30
C LEU A 2 -29.01 4.31 12.99
N SER A 3 -28.91 5.26 13.89
CA SER A 3 -29.37 6.63 13.67
C SER A 3 -28.61 7.30 12.52
N ARG A 4 -29.13 8.39 11.97
CA ARG A 4 -28.45 9.16 10.92
C ARG A 4 -27.07 9.66 11.39
N THR A 5 -26.96 10.05 12.65
CA THR A 5 -25.73 10.53 13.27
C THR A 5 -24.69 9.41 13.42
N GLU A 6 -25.12 8.22 13.85
CA GLU A 6 -24.23 7.05 13.95
C GLU A 6 -23.69 6.63 12.59
N ARG A 7 -24.53 6.64 11.53
CA ARG A 7 -24.10 6.34 10.15
C ARG A 7 -23.11 7.38 9.60
N ILE A 8 -23.20 8.63 10.01
CA ILE A 8 -22.24 9.66 9.62
C ILE A 8 -20.89 9.44 10.32
N LEU A 9 -20.91 9.13 11.62
CA LEU A 9 -19.70 8.86 12.41
C LEU A 9 -18.91 7.64 11.90
N GLU A 10 -19.60 6.59 11.44
CA GLU A 10 -18.96 5.40 10.85
C GLU A 10 -18.26 5.68 9.50
N ASN A 11 -18.62 6.76 8.83
CA ASN A 11 -18.11 7.10 7.49
C ASN A 11 -17.11 8.27 7.48
N ILE A 12 -16.76 8.82 8.63
CA ILE A 12 -15.76 9.92 8.68
C ILE A 12 -14.39 9.39 8.23
N PRO A 13 -13.79 10.00 7.20
CA PRO A 13 -12.45 9.61 6.75
C PRO A 13 -11.41 9.79 7.86
N VAL A 14 -10.49 8.84 7.98
CA VAL A 14 -9.34 8.92 8.91
C VAL A 14 -8.48 10.15 8.60
N GLY A 15 -8.37 10.47 7.32
CA GLY A 15 -7.65 11.63 6.80
C GLY A 15 -7.88 11.78 5.30
N ALA A 16 -7.32 12.81 4.71
CA ALA A 16 -7.33 12.97 3.26
C ALA A 16 -6.55 11.80 2.61
N LEU A 17 -7.18 11.13 1.64
CA LEU A 17 -6.58 9.99 0.96
C LEU A 17 -5.33 10.38 0.17
N GLY A 18 -4.32 9.51 0.20
CA GLY A 18 -3.13 9.58 -0.65
C GLY A 18 -2.71 8.19 -1.14
N LEU A 19 -2.49 8.08 -2.45
CA LEU A 19 -2.03 6.86 -3.10
C LEU A 19 -0.57 7.04 -3.54
N ILE A 20 0.31 6.18 -3.07
CA ILE A 20 1.74 6.22 -3.39
C ILE A 20 2.10 4.98 -4.21
N PRO A 21 2.32 5.10 -5.52
CA PRO A 21 2.85 4.01 -6.32
C PRO A 21 4.35 3.81 -6.02
N VAL A 22 4.76 2.62 -5.66
CA VAL A 22 6.16 2.21 -5.79
C VAL A 22 6.42 1.88 -7.26
N VAL A 23 7.66 2.06 -7.72
CA VAL A 23 8.05 1.84 -9.11
C VAL A 23 7.52 0.50 -9.65
N GLY A 24 6.85 0.55 -10.80
CA GLY A 24 6.19 -0.59 -11.43
C GLY A 24 4.69 -0.72 -11.12
N CYS A 25 4.16 0.07 -10.15
CA CYS A 25 2.73 0.08 -9.81
C CYS A 25 1.96 1.27 -10.38
N GLU A 26 2.57 2.15 -11.15
CA GLU A 26 1.99 3.42 -11.59
C GLU A 26 0.68 3.20 -12.38
N GLN A 27 0.66 2.21 -13.28
CA GLN A 27 -0.53 1.91 -14.09
C GLN A 27 -1.67 1.34 -13.24
N LEU A 28 -1.36 0.49 -12.26
CA LEU A 28 -2.36 -0.05 -11.35
C LEU A 28 -2.95 1.06 -10.49
N VAL A 29 -2.09 1.88 -9.89
CA VAL A 29 -2.51 2.99 -9.03
C VAL A 29 -3.34 4.00 -9.83
N LYS A 30 -2.98 4.28 -11.09
CA LYS A 30 -3.78 5.16 -11.95
C LYS A 30 -5.20 4.64 -12.16
N LYS A 31 -5.37 3.34 -12.42
CA LYS A 31 -6.70 2.72 -12.55
C LYS A 31 -7.51 2.81 -11.25
N VAL A 32 -6.85 2.58 -10.11
CA VAL A 32 -7.48 2.71 -8.79
C VAL A 32 -7.89 4.16 -8.53
N ASP A 33 -7.04 5.12 -8.84
CA ASP A 33 -7.29 6.55 -8.70
C ASP A 33 -8.48 6.98 -9.55
N ASP A 34 -8.52 6.63 -10.82
CA ASP A 34 -9.62 6.95 -11.73
C ASP A 34 -10.97 6.43 -11.20
N TYR A 35 -10.97 5.19 -10.67
CA TYR A 35 -12.17 4.61 -10.07
C TYR A 35 -12.60 5.33 -8.81
N LEU A 36 -11.67 5.65 -7.91
CA LEU A 36 -11.94 6.36 -6.66
C LEU A 36 -12.41 7.79 -6.91
N VAL A 37 -11.79 8.50 -7.84
CA VAL A 37 -12.21 9.85 -8.25
C VAL A 37 -13.66 9.83 -8.75
N LYS A 38 -13.99 8.90 -9.65
CA LYS A 38 -15.34 8.74 -10.16
C LYS A 38 -16.34 8.45 -9.02
N TRP A 39 -16.06 7.45 -8.21
CA TRP A 39 -16.93 7.03 -7.11
C TRP A 39 -17.15 8.13 -6.07
N ARG A 40 -16.10 8.89 -5.73
CA ARG A 40 -16.21 9.98 -4.77
C ARG A 40 -16.98 11.19 -5.34
N LYS A 41 -16.83 11.50 -6.61
CA LYS A 41 -17.64 12.52 -7.31
C LYS A 41 -19.13 12.16 -7.30
N GLU A 42 -19.46 10.90 -7.57
CA GLU A 42 -20.85 10.41 -7.51
C GLU A 42 -21.45 10.49 -6.09
N SER A 43 -20.62 10.34 -5.05
CA SER A 43 -21.01 10.38 -3.65
C SER A 43 -20.93 11.77 -3.02
N ALA A 44 -20.29 12.75 -3.66
CA ALA A 44 -19.96 14.05 -3.10
C ALA A 44 -21.19 14.87 -2.67
N SER A 45 -22.31 14.72 -3.36
CA SER A 45 -23.56 15.41 -3.00
C SER A 45 -24.07 15.06 -1.59
N LYS A 46 -23.64 13.93 -1.02
CA LYS A 46 -24.05 13.49 0.33
C LYS A 46 -23.25 14.16 1.44
N TYR A 47 -22.08 14.73 1.13
CA TYR A 47 -21.08 15.18 2.11
C TYR A 47 -20.65 16.64 1.92
N LYS A 48 -21.29 17.38 1.00
CA LYS A 48 -20.86 18.67 0.48
C LYS A 48 -20.66 19.76 1.54
N ASP A 49 -21.39 19.69 2.65
CA ASP A 49 -21.41 20.71 3.68
C ASP A 49 -20.74 20.26 5.00
N ASP A 50 -20.05 19.13 5.00
CA ASP A 50 -19.43 18.57 6.21
C ASP A 50 -17.90 18.74 6.16
N VAL A 51 -17.36 19.54 7.10
CA VAL A 51 -15.93 19.82 7.25
C VAL A 51 -15.10 18.53 7.47
N ALA A 52 -15.70 17.47 8.05
CA ALA A 52 -15.04 16.19 8.23
C ALA A 52 -14.64 15.52 6.91
N PHE A 53 -15.30 15.91 5.80
CA PHE A 53 -15.02 15.43 4.45
C PHE A 53 -14.18 16.41 3.62
N ALA A 54 -13.53 17.38 4.25
CA ALA A 54 -12.61 18.27 3.55
C ALA A 54 -11.52 17.48 2.83
N GLY A 55 -11.37 17.68 1.51
CA GLY A 55 -10.44 16.92 0.67
C GLY A 55 -10.91 15.51 0.25
N TYR A 56 -12.19 15.18 0.50
CA TYR A 56 -12.80 13.93 0.04
C TYR A 56 -12.91 13.87 -1.49
N GLU A 57 -13.24 15.00 -2.11
CA GLU A 57 -13.32 15.13 -3.57
C GLU A 57 -12.04 15.79 -4.10
N LYS A 58 -11.40 15.15 -5.05
CA LYS A 58 -10.20 15.61 -5.75
C LYS A 58 -10.19 15.08 -7.17
N ASP A 59 -9.38 15.70 -8.03
CA ASP A 59 -9.14 15.21 -9.39
C ASP A 59 -8.13 14.07 -9.44
N SER A 60 -7.31 13.90 -8.40
CA SER A 60 -6.41 12.75 -8.21
C SER A 60 -5.99 12.64 -6.76
N PHE A 61 -5.79 11.43 -6.29
CA PHE A 61 -5.25 11.08 -4.97
C PHE A 61 -3.80 10.60 -5.05
N ILE A 62 -3.23 10.51 -6.26
CA ILE A 62 -1.86 10.06 -6.47
C ILE A 62 -0.89 11.09 -5.90
N ILE A 63 0.08 10.59 -5.16
CA ILE A 63 1.21 11.34 -4.60
C ILE A 63 2.45 10.98 -5.40
N ASP A 64 3.12 11.98 -5.98
CA ASP A 64 4.36 11.77 -6.73
C ASP A 64 5.47 11.30 -5.78
N ALA A 65 5.86 10.04 -5.95
CA ALA A 65 6.91 9.39 -5.21
C ALA A 65 7.89 8.71 -6.18
N LYS A 66 9.18 8.81 -5.87
CA LYS A 66 10.24 8.27 -6.73
C LYS A 66 11.30 7.56 -5.90
N THR A 67 11.89 6.53 -6.48
CA THR A 67 13.03 5.81 -5.90
C THR A 67 14.21 5.78 -6.87
N PRO A 68 14.84 6.97 -7.16
CA PRO A 68 15.98 7.04 -8.07
C PRO A 68 17.15 6.24 -7.53
N ARG A 69 17.85 5.53 -8.45
CA ARG A 69 19.06 4.78 -8.15
C ARG A 69 20.31 5.57 -8.51
N PHE A 70 21.33 5.40 -7.69
CA PHE A 70 22.68 5.85 -7.96
C PHE A 70 23.43 4.83 -8.84
N GLY A 71 24.54 5.25 -9.43
CA GLY A 71 25.39 4.36 -10.24
C GLY A 71 25.95 3.15 -9.47
N SER A 72 26.01 3.23 -8.15
CA SER A 72 26.37 2.12 -7.25
C SER A 72 25.26 1.07 -7.08
N GLY A 73 24.05 1.33 -7.57
CA GLY A 73 22.87 0.50 -7.36
C GLY A 73 22.04 0.84 -6.12
N GLU A 74 22.56 1.66 -5.22
CA GLU A 74 21.82 2.21 -4.09
C GLU A 74 20.68 3.11 -4.59
N ALA A 75 19.63 3.30 -3.77
CA ALA A 75 18.54 4.19 -4.11
C ALA A 75 18.10 5.02 -2.91
N LYS A 76 17.34 6.08 -3.16
CA LYS A 76 16.69 6.90 -2.12
C LYS A 76 15.19 7.03 -2.40
N GLY A 77 14.38 7.14 -1.35
CA GLY A 77 12.96 7.49 -1.47
C GLY A 77 12.77 9.00 -1.50
N ILE A 78 11.93 9.48 -2.40
CA ILE A 78 11.55 10.90 -2.51
C ILE A 78 10.03 10.96 -2.60
N ILE A 79 9.42 11.84 -1.82
CA ILE A 79 8.00 12.22 -1.95
C ILE A 79 7.96 13.71 -2.24
N ALA A 80 7.34 14.09 -3.37
CA ALA A 80 7.40 15.45 -3.88
C ALA A 80 6.42 16.42 -3.21
N GLU A 81 5.43 15.91 -2.45
CA GLU A 81 4.40 16.74 -1.80
C GLU A 81 4.22 16.40 -0.32
N SER A 82 3.50 17.26 0.41
CA SER A 82 3.21 17.01 1.82
C SER A 82 2.24 15.84 2.02
N VAL A 83 2.64 14.90 2.86
CA VAL A 83 1.82 13.75 3.29
C VAL A 83 1.24 13.92 4.69
N ARG A 84 1.46 15.09 5.31
CA ARG A 84 1.03 15.36 6.69
C ARG A 84 -0.47 15.17 6.86
N GLY A 85 -0.82 14.34 7.83
CA GLY A 85 -2.22 14.08 8.21
C GLY A 85 -3.02 13.27 7.18
N LYS A 86 -2.39 12.78 6.10
CA LYS A 86 -3.06 11.95 5.09
C LYS A 86 -3.20 10.50 5.55
N ASP A 87 -4.26 9.85 5.08
CA ASP A 87 -4.44 8.39 5.10
C ASP A 87 -3.79 7.83 3.84
N LEU A 88 -2.63 7.19 4.00
CA LEU A 88 -1.75 6.80 2.91
C LEU A 88 -1.91 5.33 2.56
N TYR A 89 -1.97 5.05 1.26
CA TYR A 89 -1.91 3.70 0.71
C TYR A 89 -0.71 3.60 -0.23
N ILE A 90 0.27 2.81 0.15
CA ILE A 90 1.49 2.56 -0.63
C ILE A 90 1.31 1.22 -1.35
N LEU A 91 1.34 1.25 -2.69
CA LEU A 91 1.16 0.06 -3.51
C LEU A 91 2.49 -0.40 -4.07
N VAL A 92 2.79 -1.70 -3.90
CA VAL A 92 4.02 -2.33 -4.40
C VAL A 92 3.71 -3.69 -5.03
N ASP A 93 4.22 -3.92 -6.23
CA ASP A 93 4.26 -5.24 -6.87
C ASP A 93 5.69 -5.78 -6.77
N VAL A 94 5.92 -6.67 -5.81
CA VAL A 94 7.24 -7.25 -5.56
C VAL A 94 7.64 -8.27 -6.64
N CYS A 95 6.71 -8.72 -7.46
CA CYS A 95 6.95 -9.68 -8.53
C CYS A 95 7.12 -9.04 -9.91
N ASN A 96 7.17 -7.72 -10.02
CA ASN A 96 7.30 -7.03 -11.30
C ASN A 96 8.73 -7.11 -11.84
N TYR A 97 9.05 -8.20 -12.51
CA TYR A 97 10.35 -8.43 -13.12
C TYR A 97 10.62 -7.57 -14.37
N SER A 98 9.63 -6.84 -14.88
CA SER A 98 9.80 -5.98 -16.06
C SER A 98 10.59 -4.71 -15.79
N ILE A 99 10.68 -4.29 -14.54
CA ILE A 99 11.40 -3.09 -14.14
C ILE A 99 12.90 -3.36 -14.13
N THR A 100 13.66 -2.46 -14.76
CA THR A 100 15.12 -2.57 -14.87
C THR A 100 15.81 -1.33 -14.34
N TYR A 101 17.09 -1.49 -13.99
CA TYR A 101 17.99 -0.39 -13.67
C TYR A 101 19.39 -0.68 -14.21
N SER A 102 20.18 0.39 -14.40
CA SER A 102 21.57 0.25 -14.82
C SER A 102 22.50 0.22 -13.61
N LEU A 103 23.41 -0.74 -13.57
CA LEU A 103 24.49 -0.84 -12.59
C LEU A 103 25.80 -1.10 -13.34
N SER A 104 26.76 -0.18 -13.23
CA SER A 104 28.05 -0.28 -13.90
C SER A 104 27.95 -0.56 -15.41
N GLY A 105 26.96 0.05 -16.07
CA GLY A 105 26.72 -0.11 -17.51
C GLY A 105 25.92 -1.35 -17.92
N ASN A 106 25.59 -2.24 -16.97
CA ASN A 106 24.78 -3.42 -17.22
C ASN A 106 23.32 -3.18 -16.85
N THR A 107 22.40 -3.73 -17.63
CA THR A 107 20.96 -3.72 -17.32
C THR A 107 20.63 -4.88 -16.39
N ASN A 108 20.03 -4.56 -15.24
CA ASN A 108 19.61 -5.53 -14.24
C ASN A 108 18.09 -5.44 -14.05
N HIS A 109 17.42 -6.56 -13.95
CA HIS A 109 16.02 -6.63 -13.55
C HIS A 109 15.90 -6.48 -12.04
N MET A 110 14.85 -5.78 -11.60
CA MET A 110 14.57 -5.66 -10.17
C MET A 110 14.10 -7.00 -9.62
N SER A 111 14.73 -7.45 -8.54
CA SER A 111 14.30 -8.60 -7.75
C SER A 111 13.15 -8.24 -6.81
N PRO A 112 12.46 -9.23 -6.22
CA PRO A 112 11.52 -8.99 -5.13
C PRO A 112 12.13 -8.18 -3.98
N ASP A 113 13.41 -8.43 -3.64
CA ASP A 113 14.14 -7.69 -2.62
C ASP A 113 14.34 -6.22 -2.99
N ASP A 114 14.63 -5.92 -4.27
CA ASP A 114 14.73 -4.56 -4.77
C ASP A 114 13.42 -3.80 -4.61
N HIS A 115 12.29 -4.43 -4.96
CA HIS A 115 10.96 -3.85 -4.80
C HIS A 115 10.61 -3.66 -3.33
N PHE A 116 10.86 -4.65 -2.49
CA PHE A 116 10.63 -4.56 -1.05
C PHE A 116 11.48 -3.46 -0.41
N GLN A 117 12.75 -3.34 -0.81
CA GLN A 117 13.61 -2.27 -0.34
C GLN A 117 13.12 -0.88 -0.82
N ASN A 118 12.54 -0.77 -2.03
CA ASN A 118 11.94 0.48 -2.49
C ASN A 118 10.67 0.82 -1.72
N LEU A 119 9.86 -0.18 -1.33
CA LEU A 119 8.75 0.03 -0.41
C LEU A 119 9.22 0.64 0.91
N LYS A 120 10.26 0.08 1.52
CA LYS A 120 10.84 0.62 2.77
C LYS A 120 11.33 2.06 2.61
N ARG A 121 11.95 2.38 1.47
CA ARG A 121 12.38 3.75 1.14
C ARG A 121 11.18 4.71 1.04
N ALA A 122 10.07 4.27 0.43
CA ALA A 122 8.85 5.07 0.35
C ALA A 122 8.26 5.33 1.75
N ILE A 123 8.16 4.30 2.59
CA ILE A 123 7.71 4.42 3.98
C ILE A 123 8.62 5.36 4.77
N ALA A 124 9.94 5.22 4.65
CA ALA A 124 10.90 6.10 5.31
C ALA A 124 10.76 7.56 4.85
N ALA A 125 10.45 7.80 3.56
CA ALA A 125 10.23 9.14 3.03
C ALA A 125 8.93 9.79 3.55
N VAL A 126 7.92 9.01 3.95
CA VAL A 126 6.74 9.52 4.69
C VAL A 126 7.18 10.12 6.04
N GLY A 127 8.22 9.55 6.67
CA GLY A 127 8.85 10.10 7.86
C GLY A 127 7.90 10.23 9.06
N GLY A 128 6.96 9.32 9.24
CA GLY A 128 5.99 9.33 10.33
C GLY A 128 4.98 10.49 10.29
N LYS A 129 4.85 11.20 9.16
CA LYS A 129 3.96 12.37 9.03
C LYS A 129 2.57 12.02 8.51
N GLY A 130 2.38 10.83 7.96
CA GLY A 130 1.08 10.29 7.63
C GLY A 130 0.24 10.11 8.89
N ARG A 131 -1.07 10.21 8.77
CA ARG A 131 -1.98 9.89 9.88
C ARG A 131 -2.14 8.38 10.04
N ARG A 132 -2.14 7.67 8.93
CA ARG A 132 -2.15 6.22 8.83
C ARG A 132 -1.37 5.80 7.58
N VAL A 133 -0.61 4.73 7.67
CA VAL A 133 0.16 4.17 6.55
C VAL A 133 -0.31 2.74 6.30
N ASN A 134 -0.90 2.52 5.14
CA ASN A 134 -1.34 1.21 4.69
C ASN A 134 -0.47 0.76 3.52
N VAL A 135 -0.09 -0.51 3.50
CA VAL A 135 0.63 -1.13 2.38
C VAL A 135 -0.30 -2.08 1.66
N ILE A 136 -0.42 -1.92 0.35
CA ILE A 136 -1.09 -2.88 -0.53
C ILE A 136 -0.01 -3.60 -1.34
N MET A 137 0.10 -4.89 -1.09
CA MET A 137 1.08 -5.77 -1.71
C MET A 137 0.32 -6.96 -2.33
N PRO A 138 -0.11 -6.87 -3.60
CA PRO A 138 -0.94 -7.90 -4.24
C PRO A 138 -0.37 -9.30 -4.12
N PHE A 139 0.94 -9.46 -4.29
CA PHE A 139 1.67 -10.67 -3.94
C PHE A 139 2.50 -10.40 -2.69
N LEU A 140 2.23 -11.15 -1.62
CA LEU A 140 2.92 -10.96 -0.35
C LEU A 140 4.39 -11.39 -0.46
N TYR A 141 5.30 -10.46 -0.17
CA TYR A 141 6.75 -10.71 -0.16
C TYR A 141 7.09 -11.83 0.82
N GLU A 142 7.93 -12.77 0.36
CA GLU A 142 8.36 -13.96 1.12
C GLU A 142 7.22 -14.85 1.64
N SER A 143 6.04 -14.79 1.02
CA SER A 143 4.85 -15.53 1.50
C SER A 143 5.03 -17.04 1.56
N ARG A 144 5.96 -17.61 0.77
CA ARG A 144 6.28 -19.02 0.80
C ARG A 144 7.14 -19.42 2.00
N GLN A 145 7.90 -18.47 2.55
CA GLN A 145 8.71 -18.66 3.77
C GLN A 145 7.91 -18.26 5.03
N HIS A 146 6.70 -18.81 5.16
CA HIS A 146 5.75 -18.55 6.26
C HIS A 146 5.92 -19.47 7.47
N LYS A 147 6.68 -20.54 7.34
CA LYS A 147 7.00 -21.49 8.41
C LYS A 147 8.43 -21.99 8.23
N ARG A 148 9.01 -22.48 9.30
CA ARG A 148 10.30 -23.16 9.28
C ARG A 148 10.20 -24.52 10.00
N SER A 149 10.92 -25.51 9.51
CA SER A 149 10.98 -26.84 10.08
C SER A 149 12.37 -27.22 10.58
N GLY A 150 13.34 -26.34 10.48
CA GLY A 150 14.72 -26.54 10.88
C GLY A 150 15.44 -25.22 11.14
N ARG A 151 16.73 -25.17 10.80
CA ARG A 151 17.55 -23.95 10.87
C ARG A 151 17.38 -23.12 9.60
N GLU A 152 16.20 -22.60 9.41
CA GLU A 152 15.79 -21.78 8.26
C GLU A 152 15.43 -20.37 8.76
N SER A 153 15.56 -19.38 7.91
CA SER A 153 15.00 -18.05 8.17
C SER A 153 13.45 -18.10 8.13
N LEU A 154 12.81 -17.14 8.74
CA LEU A 154 11.35 -16.96 8.69
C LEU A 154 11.05 -15.61 8.05
N ASP A 155 11.41 -15.47 6.76
CA ASP A 155 11.51 -14.19 6.10
C ASP A 155 10.18 -13.46 5.96
N CYS A 156 9.08 -14.21 5.74
CA CYS A 156 7.76 -13.59 5.72
C CYS A 156 7.42 -12.88 7.04
N ALA A 157 7.68 -13.52 8.18
CA ALA A 157 7.41 -12.93 9.49
C ALA A 157 8.33 -11.72 9.76
N LEU A 158 9.61 -11.85 9.43
CA LEU A 158 10.59 -10.77 9.58
C LEU A 158 10.20 -9.55 8.74
N ALA A 159 9.81 -9.77 7.48
CA ALA A 159 9.38 -8.69 6.59
C ALA A 159 8.14 -7.97 7.11
N LEU A 160 7.12 -8.71 7.58
CA LEU A 160 5.92 -8.11 8.16
C LEU A 160 6.23 -7.30 9.42
N GLN A 161 7.06 -7.85 10.32
CA GLN A 161 7.48 -7.17 11.54
C GLN A 161 8.29 -5.92 11.23
N GLU A 162 9.18 -5.96 10.24
CA GLU A 162 9.95 -4.79 9.80
C GLU A 162 9.04 -3.65 9.33
N LEU A 163 8.03 -3.95 8.49
CA LEU A 163 7.07 -2.93 8.05
C LEU A 163 6.31 -2.31 9.21
N VAL A 164 5.86 -3.12 10.18
CA VAL A 164 5.17 -2.63 11.38
C VAL A 164 6.10 -1.75 12.22
N HIS A 165 7.36 -2.14 12.43
CA HIS A 165 8.34 -1.31 13.14
C HIS A 165 8.64 0.01 12.40
N MET A 166 8.49 0.05 11.09
CA MET A 166 8.60 1.28 10.30
C MET A 166 7.36 2.18 10.37
N GLY A 167 6.30 1.75 11.09
CA GLY A 167 5.09 2.54 11.27
C GLY A 167 3.98 2.25 10.26
N VAL A 168 3.96 1.06 9.66
CA VAL A 168 2.83 0.58 8.85
C VAL A 168 1.72 0.10 9.78
N ASP A 169 0.52 0.64 9.60
CA ASP A 169 -0.66 0.31 10.38
C ASP A 169 -1.38 -0.94 9.85
N ASN A 170 -1.49 -1.04 8.53
CA ASN A 170 -2.21 -2.15 7.89
C ASN A 170 -1.45 -2.67 6.66
N ILE A 171 -1.48 -3.98 6.47
CA ILE A 171 -0.94 -4.66 5.29
C ILE A 171 -2.08 -5.43 4.62
N ILE A 172 -2.30 -5.17 3.34
CA ILE A 172 -3.35 -5.78 2.53
C ILE A 172 -2.67 -6.56 1.40
N THR A 173 -3.04 -7.83 1.27
CA THR A 173 -2.55 -8.71 0.20
C THR A 173 -3.69 -9.50 -0.43
N PHE A 174 -3.42 -10.16 -1.56
CA PHE A 174 -4.40 -11.04 -2.20
C PHE A 174 -3.93 -12.50 -2.10
N ASP A 175 -4.83 -13.40 -1.71
CA ASP A 175 -4.59 -14.84 -1.59
C ASP A 175 -3.22 -15.17 -0.99
N ALA A 176 -2.98 -14.74 0.26
CA ALA A 176 -1.76 -15.09 0.97
C ALA A 176 -1.55 -16.62 0.95
N HIS A 177 -0.33 -17.06 0.64
CA HIS A 177 0.01 -18.48 0.55
C HIS A 177 -0.42 -19.27 1.80
N ASP A 178 -0.30 -18.66 2.96
CA ASP A 178 -0.87 -19.14 4.22
C ASP A 178 -1.39 -17.93 5.02
N PRO A 179 -2.70 -17.82 5.27
CA PRO A 179 -3.27 -16.68 6.00
C PRO A 179 -2.79 -16.58 7.45
N ARG A 180 -2.18 -17.65 8.01
CA ARG A 180 -1.62 -17.63 9.37
C ARG A 180 -0.39 -16.74 9.51
N VAL A 181 0.16 -16.20 8.40
CA VAL A 181 1.25 -15.20 8.45
C VAL A 181 0.87 -13.97 9.30
N GLN A 182 -0.42 -13.65 9.40
CA GLN A 182 -0.92 -12.58 10.29
C GLN A 182 -0.50 -12.77 11.76
N ASN A 183 -0.23 -13.99 12.20
CA ASN A 183 0.22 -14.26 13.57
C ASN A 183 1.61 -13.68 13.88
N ALA A 184 2.38 -13.29 12.85
CA ALA A 184 3.66 -12.60 13.04
C ALA A 184 3.50 -11.16 13.52
N ILE A 185 2.32 -10.55 13.31
CA ILE A 185 2.00 -9.16 13.63
C ILE A 185 0.62 -9.03 14.29
N PRO A 186 0.39 -9.69 15.45
CA PRO A 186 -0.95 -9.89 16.02
C PRO A 186 -1.64 -8.60 16.47
N LEU A 187 -0.91 -7.50 16.61
CA LEU A 187 -1.44 -6.19 17.03
C LEU A 187 -1.57 -5.18 15.88
N SER A 188 -1.27 -5.59 14.65
CA SER A 188 -1.33 -4.75 13.46
C SER A 188 -2.38 -5.27 12.48
N GLY A 189 -2.94 -4.39 11.66
CA GLY A 189 -3.90 -4.78 10.65
C GLY A 189 -3.24 -5.63 9.56
N PHE A 190 -3.81 -6.80 9.30
CA PHE A 190 -3.45 -7.65 8.18
C PHE A 190 -4.70 -8.21 7.51
N GLU A 191 -4.82 -7.99 6.23
CA GLU A 191 -5.95 -8.48 5.45
C GLU A 191 -5.45 -9.27 4.24
N THR A 192 -5.98 -10.48 4.06
CA THR A 192 -5.83 -11.24 2.83
C THR A 192 -7.17 -11.29 2.10
N VAL A 193 -7.22 -10.65 0.95
CA VAL A 193 -8.42 -10.58 0.11
C VAL A 193 -8.42 -11.75 -0.85
N SER A 194 -9.52 -12.51 -0.90
CA SER A 194 -9.67 -13.58 -1.89
C SER A 194 -10.36 -13.06 -3.16
N PRO A 195 -9.64 -12.84 -4.26
CA PRO A 195 -10.20 -12.33 -5.51
C PRO A 195 -11.31 -13.22 -6.08
N CYS A 196 -11.24 -14.53 -5.86
CA CYS A 196 -12.28 -15.46 -6.29
C CYS A 196 -13.65 -15.13 -5.69
N LEU A 197 -13.70 -14.78 -4.41
CA LEU A 197 -14.94 -14.39 -3.73
C LEU A 197 -15.51 -13.08 -4.28
N LEU A 198 -14.65 -12.12 -4.61
CA LEU A 198 -15.05 -10.84 -5.22
C LEU A 198 -15.60 -11.06 -6.63
N TYR A 199 -15.01 -11.98 -7.40
CA TYR A 199 -15.45 -12.28 -8.76
C TYR A 199 -16.78 -13.03 -8.76
N THR A 200 -16.93 -14.04 -7.91
CA THR A 200 -18.17 -14.86 -7.85
C THR A 200 -19.35 -14.08 -7.28
N SER A 201 -19.15 -13.16 -6.34
CA SER A 201 -20.24 -12.33 -5.81
C SER A 201 -20.81 -11.32 -6.82
N ARG A 202 -20.15 -11.07 -7.95
CA ARG A 202 -20.65 -10.24 -9.05
C ARG A 202 -21.50 -11.03 -10.07
N CYS A 203 -21.51 -12.34 -9.97
CA CYS A 203 -22.26 -13.23 -10.88
C CYS A 203 -23.61 -13.67 -10.31
N VAL A 204 -24.05 -13.07 -9.22
CA VAL A 204 -25.36 -13.31 -8.59
C VAL A 204 -26.26 -12.10 -8.76
#